data_4b8e803af2637868c5a5b99697ca3fad
#
_entry.id   4b8e803af2637868c5a5b99697ca3fad
#
_cell.length_a   1.000
_cell.length_b   1.000
_cell.length_c   1.000
_cell.angle_alpha   90.00
_cell.angle_beta   90.00
_cell.angle_gamma   90.00
#
_symmetry.space_group_name_H-M   'P 1'
#
loop_
_entity.id
_entity.type
_entity.pdbx_description
1 polymer ?
#
loop_
_entity_poly.entity_id
_entity_poly.type
_entity_poly.pdbx_seq_one_letter_code
_entity_poly.pdbx_strand_id
1 'polypeptide(L)'
;MKGKKILILLILLLVTGEILIRFDEKYKLLAATQIVKMSTDLTITPEFVLLKNNVINLTGNNLRVMVLGDSFIHGGGIAFKNNFSQQLKKLLQFNNHQYDNIYVLDLSKGAANNYDNNQIYFQFVNKFKPDIVILGYTYNATRGDLYKLSSTIVLDSFSNINFTLNRKKSLPQKIYSVVYNSSVLHYMLYNSHNYLKSFGLIIPNSEFDLILNDYTLNNAPWIRSKLLLSEINADVIKRNSHLIVLKFPEMNLIGYPKIFYQPDKVIKSFYDNFPSITYINCLDYFKGKSSNDYILSKYDGHPNERAHQLVALNVFNLINRYLKVKSSK
;
A
#
# COMPACT_ATOMS: atom_id res chain seq x y z
N MET A 1 45.34 32.82 11.87
CA MET A 1 44.36 32.66 12.96
C MET A 1 42.90 32.65 12.50
N LYS A 2 42.45 33.42 11.54
CA LYS A 2 41.04 33.47 11.09
C LYS A 2 40.52 32.14 10.50
N GLY A 3 41.32 31.45 9.69
CA GLY A 3 40.89 30.17 9.06
C GLY A 3 40.65 29.02 10.06
N LYS A 4 41.47 28.91 11.14
CA LYS A 4 41.26 27.90 12.19
C LYS A 4 39.95 28.11 12.95
N LYS A 5 39.56 29.36 13.21
CA LYS A 5 38.29 29.68 13.91
C LYS A 5 37.08 29.35 13.03
N ILE A 6 37.16 29.62 11.73
CA ILE A 6 36.09 29.23 10.76
C ILE A 6 35.94 27.74 10.68
N LEU A 7 37.03 26.98 10.62
CA LEU A 7 37.01 25.52 10.57
C LEU A 7 36.38 24.91 11.85
N ILE A 8 36.75 25.44 13.03
CA ILE A 8 36.18 25.02 14.31
C ILE A 8 34.66 25.29 14.34
N LEU A 9 34.21 26.46 13.87
CA LEU A 9 32.79 26.80 13.80
C LEU A 9 32.02 25.86 12.88
N LEU A 10 32.56 25.53 11.71
CA LEU A 10 31.95 24.58 10.78
C LEU A 10 31.85 23.18 11.36
N ILE A 11 32.88 22.71 12.08
CA ILE A 11 32.85 21.42 12.78
C ILE A 11 31.78 21.43 13.87
N LEU A 12 31.70 22.50 14.66
CA LEU A 12 30.68 22.62 15.71
C LEU A 12 29.26 22.62 15.12
N LEU A 13 29.02 23.32 14.01
CA LEU A 13 27.73 23.33 13.32
C LEU A 13 27.37 21.92 12.79
N LEU A 14 28.32 21.20 12.22
CA LEU A 14 28.11 19.83 11.75
C LEU A 14 27.79 18.88 12.91
N VAL A 15 28.53 18.95 14.02
CA VAL A 15 28.29 18.11 15.20
C VAL A 15 26.95 18.42 15.85
N THR A 16 26.60 19.70 15.98
CA THR A 16 25.31 20.10 16.54
C THR A 16 24.16 19.65 15.63
N GLY A 17 24.30 19.82 14.32
CA GLY A 17 23.33 19.34 13.34
C GLY A 17 23.15 17.82 13.40
N GLU A 18 24.23 17.05 13.53
CA GLU A 18 24.20 15.60 13.67
C GLU A 18 23.43 15.16 14.94
N ILE A 19 23.72 15.83 16.06
CA ILE A 19 23.03 15.54 17.34
C ILE A 19 21.53 15.83 17.22
N LEU A 20 21.15 16.98 16.68
CA LEU A 20 19.74 17.37 16.53
C LEU A 20 18.97 16.43 15.61
N ILE A 21 19.57 16.04 14.48
CA ILE A 21 18.92 15.14 13.53
C ILE A 21 18.77 13.73 14.11
N ARG A 22 19.80 13.20 14.81
CA ARG A 22 19.70 11.89 15.49
C ARG A 22 18.65 11.88 16.59
N PHE A 23 18.48 12.98 17.32
CA PHE A 23 17.40 13.12 18.30
C PHE A 23 16.02 13.07 17.62
N ASP A 24 15.84 13.81 16.52
CA ASP A 24 14.60 13.83 15.76
C ASP A 24 14.31 12.47 15.09
N GLU A 25 15.32 11.81 14.51
CA GLU A 25 15.20 10.45 13.95
C GLU A 25 14.84 9.41 15.02
N LYS A 26 15.45 9.49 16.22
CA LYS A 26 15.11 8.59 17.34
C LYS A 26 13.66 8.78 17.78
N TYR A 27 13.18 10.02 17.83
CA TYR A 27 11.80 10.33 18.17
C TYR A 27 10.82 9.83 17.10
N LYS A 28 11.15 10.01 15.82
CA LYS A 28 10.39 9.49 14.67
C LYS A 28 10.39 7.96 14.64
N LEU A 29 11.53 7.33 14.91
CA LEU A 29 11.63 5.87 14.95
C LEU A 29 10.77 5.29 16.06
N LEU A 30 10.73 5.92 17.25
CA LEU A 30 9.86 5.53 18.35
C LEU A 30 8.38 5.68 17.99
N ALA A 31 8.00 6.78 17.37
CA ALA A 31 6.64 6.99 16.87
C ALA A 31 6.27 6.00 15.76
N ALA A 32 7.16 5.79 14.79
CA ALA A 32 6.98 4.82 13.71
C ALA A 32 6.91 3.38 14.24
N THR A 33 7.70 3.03 15.26
CA THR A 33 7.68 1.67 15.85
C THR A 33 6.37 1.40 16.57
N GLN A 34 5.78 2.41 17.23
CA GLN A 34 4.44 2.29 17.80
C GLN A 34 3.36 2.14 16.73
N ILE A 35 3.44 2.92 15.63
CA ILE A 35 2.50 2.84 14.50
C ILE A 35 2.62 1.48 13.81
N VAL A 36 3.85 1.01 13.54
CA VAL A 36 4.10 -0.31 12.92
C VAL A 36 3.60 -1.44 13.82
N LYS A 37 3.80 -1.36 15.13
CA LYS A 37 3.30 -2.38 16.07
C LYS A 37 1.78 -2.44 16.12
N MET A 38 1.09 -1.29 15.92
CA MET A 38 -0.37 -1.23 15.82
C MET A 38 -0.91 -1.69 14.47
N SER A 39 -0.10 -1.69 13.40
CA SER A 39 -0.55 -1.96 12.02
C SER A 39 -0.20 -3.35 11.48
N THR A 40 0.60 -4.15 12.19
CA THR A 40 1.05 -5.48 11.71
C THR A 40 0.06 -6.61 11.98
N ASP A 41 -0.90 -6.40 12.88
CA ASP A 41 -1.91 -7.40 13.21
C ASP A 41 -3.21 -7.14 12.44
N LEU A 42 -3.93 -8.20 12.10
CA LEU A 42 -5.29 -8.08 11.59
C LEU A 42 -6.14 -7.36 12.64
N THR A 43 -6.87 -6.34 12.21
CA THR A 43 -7.77 -5.64 13.12
C THR A 43 -8.91 -6.55 13.52
N ILE A 44 -9.07 -6.75 14.83
CA ILE A 44 -10.18 -7.55 15.37
C ILE A 44 -11.44 -6.69 15.29
N THR A 45 -12.17 -6.82 14.17
CA THR A 45 -13.48 -6.18 14.00
C THR A 45 -14.59 -7.02 14.62
N PRO A 46 -15.77 -6.43 14.93
CA PRO A 46 -16.93 -7.23 15.33
C PRO A 46 -17.25 -8.35 14.34
N GLU A 47 -17.16 -8.07 13.04
CA GLU A 47 -17.37 -9.06 11.98
C GLU A 47 -16.34 -10.19 12.03
N PHE A 48 -15.07 -9.86 12.32
CA PHE A 48 -14.02 -10.87 12.47
C PHE A 48 -14.29 -11.81 13.65
N VAL A 49 -14.71 -11.24 14.78
CA VAL A 49 -15.11 -12.02 15.98
C VAL A 49 -16.31 -12.92 15.69
N LEU A 50 -17.34 -12.38 15.05
CA LEU A 50 -18.52 -13.15 14.65
C LEU A 50 -18.17 -14.28 13.69
N LEU A 51 -17.30 -14.02 12.72
CA LEU A 51 -16.83 -15.04 11.78
C LEU A 51 -16.00 -16.12 12.46
N LYS A 52 -15.09 -15.73 13.37
CA LYS A 52 -14.25 -16.66 14.12
C LYS A 52 -15.09 -17.60 14.98
N ASN A 53 -16.16 -17.09 15.56
CA ASN A 53 -17.05 -17.82 16.44
C ASN A 53 -18.20 -18.55 15.68
N ASN A 54 -18.20 -18.51 14.34
CA ASN A 54 -19.24 -19.07 13.48
C ASN A 54 -20.66 -18.48 13.76
N VAL A 55 -20.74 -17.24 14.24
CA VAL A 55 -21.98 -16.56 14.61
C VAL A 55 -22.51 -15.67 13.47
N ILE A 56 -21.75 -15.45 12.40
CA ILE A 56 -22.27 -14.72 11.24
C ILE A 56 -23.41 -15.51 10.64
N ASN A 57 -24.61 -14.99 10.77
CA ASN A 57 -25.77 -15.52 10.09
C ASN A 57 -25.65 -15.22 8.58
N LEU A 58 -25.38 -16.26 7.79
CA LEU A 58 -25.30 -16.17 6.33
C LEU A 58 -26.65 -16.35 5.64
N THR A 59 -27.74 -16.63 6.41
CA THR A 59 -29.11 -16.70 5.88
C THR A 59 -29.73 -15.31 5.80
N GLY A 60 -30.70 -15.14 4.92
CA GLY A 60 -31.35 -13.84 4.68
C GLY A 60 -30.66 -13.01 3.59
N ASN A 61 -31.23 -11.83 3.34
CA ASN A 61 -30.75 -10.90 2.31
C ASN A 61 -29.63 -10.01 2.87
N ASN A 62 -28.42 -10.55 2.93
CA ASN A 62 -27.26 -9.87 3.49
C ASN A 62 -26.30 -9.41 2.39
N LEU A 63 -25.69 -8.23 2.58
CA LEU A 63 -24.56 -7.75 1.78
C LEU A 63 -23.25 -8.02 2.53
N ARG A 64 -22.36 -8.78 1.93
CA ARG A 64 -21.07 -9.19 2.51
C ARG A 64 -19.93 -8.61 1.69
N VAL A 65 -19.19 -7.70 2.28
CA VAL A 65 -18.02 -7.03 1.66
C VAL A 65 -16.76 -7.48 2.40
N MET A 66 -15.82 -8.09 1.69
CA MET A 66 -14.51 -8.45 2.21
C MET A 66 -13.50 -7.41 1.74
N VAL A 67 -12.70 -6.87 2.65
CA VAL A 67 -11.68 -5.87 2.34
C VAL A 67 -10.30 -6.44 2.65
N LEU A 68 -9.42 -6.39 1.66
CA LEU A 68 -8.02 -6.80 1.70
C LEU A 68 -7.14 -5.61 1.34
N GLY A 69 -5.89 -5.64 1.75
CA GLY A 69 -4.92 -4.61 1.39
C GLY A 69 -3.84 -4.43 2.45
N ASP A 70 -2.99 -3.45 2.21
CA ASP A 70 -1.91 -3.08 3.10
C ASP A 70 -2.26 -1.91 4.04
N SER A 71 -1.24 -1.21 4.56
CA SER A 71 -1.40 -0.07 5.45
C SER A 71 -2.20 1.09 4.84
N PHE A 72 -2.26 1.21 3.51
CA PHE A 72 -3.03 2.25 2.81
C PHE A 72 -4.55 2.02 2.90
N ILE A 73 -4.99 0.78 3.01
CA ILE A 73 -6.40 0.42 3.25
C ILE A 73 -6.68 0.33 4.75
N HIS A 74 -5.75 -0.30 5.49
CA HIS A 74 -5.87 -0.50 6.93
C HIS A 74 -6.01 0.81 7.71
N GLY A 75 -5.36 1.88 7.21
CA GLY A 75 -5.37 3.19 7.85
C GLY A 75 -4.36 3.26 8.99
N GLY A 76 -3.13 2.80 8.73
CA GLY A 76 -2.01 3.00 9.66
C GLY A 76 -1.86 4.47 10.02
N GLY A 77 -1.87 4.79 11.30
CA GLY A 77 -1.73 6.16 11.80
C GLY A 77 -3.02 6.97 11.97
N ILE A 78 -4.18 6.41 11.63
CA ILE A 78 -5.50 7.03 11.91
C ILE A 78 -6.33 6.18 12.85
N ALA A 79 -7.36 6.78 13.45
CA ALA A 79 -8.30 6.04 14.28
C ALA A 79 -9.07 5.02 13.44
N PHE A 80 -9.18 3.77 13.90
CA PHE A 80 -9.84 2.68 13.18
C PHE A 80 -11.25 3.05 12.65
N LYS A 81 -12.06 3.76 13.46
CA LYS A 81 -13.41 4.23 13.08
C LYS A 81 -13.44 5.15 11.85
N ASN A 82 -12.29 5.67 11.44
CA ASN A 82 -12.11 6.63 10.34
C ASN A 82 -11.37 6.00 9.13
N ASN A 83 -11.00 4.72 9.21
CA ASN A 83 -10.37 4.04 8.08
C ASN A 83 -11.39 3.79 6.94
N PHE A 84 -10.87 3.39 5.79
CA PHE A 84 -11.65 3.13 4.57
C PHE A 84 -12.82 2.19 4.82
N SER A 85 -12.58 1.04 5.46
CA SER A 85 -13.58 0.00 5.66
C SER A 85 -14.73 0.46 6.55
N GLN A 86 -14.42 1.20 7.62
CA GLN A 86 -15.45 1.73 8.52
C GLN A 86 -16.24 2.88 7.89
N GLN A 87 -15.60 3.74 7.11
CA GLN A 87 -16.29 4.78 6.34
C GLN A 87 -17.22 4.16 5.30
N LEU A 88 -16.74 3.17 4.56
CA LEU A 88 -17.56 2.44 3.57
C LEU A 88 -18.75 1.75 4.23
N LYS A 89 -18.54 1.07 5.38
CA LYS A 89 -19.58 0.39 6.14
C LYS A 89 -20.71 1.36 6.52
N LYS A 90 -20.36 2.51 7.08
CA LYS A 90 -21.34 3.55 7.45
C LYS A 90 -22.18 4.00 6.24
N LEU A 91 -21.50 4.28 5.10
CA LEU A 91 -22.19 4.70 3.89
C LEU A 91 -23.14 3.62 3.35
N LEU A 92 -22.71 2.36 3.35
CA LEU A 92 -23.53 1.23 2.90
C LEU A 92 -24.74 1.03 3.81
N GLN A 93 -24.56 1.02 5.13
CA GLN A 93 -25.63 0.83 6.10
C GLN A 93 -26.68 1.96 6.04
N PHE A 94 -26.25 3.20 5.83
CA PHE A 94 -27.16 4.33 5.75
C PHE A 94 -28.02 4.35 4.48
N ASN A 95 -27.52 3.81 3.37
CA ASN A 95 -28.16 3.98 2.06
C ASN A 95 -28.75 2.69 1.46
N ASN A 96 -28.58 1.53 2.07
CA ASN A 96 -29.02 0.25 1.48
C ASN A 96 -29.92 -0.54 2.44
N HIS A 97 -31.11 0.03 2.70
CA HIS A 97 -32.13 -0.57 3.58
C HIS A 97 -32.79 -1.84 3.03
N GLN A 98 -32.44 -2.21 1.79
CA GLN A 98 -32.90 -3.44 1.16
C GLN A 98 -32.27 -4.71 1.72
N TYR A 99 -31.14 -4.58 2.45
CA TYR A 99 -30.44 -5.71 3.06
C TYR A 99 -30.79 -5.80 4.54
N ASP A 100 -31.03 -7.03 5.02
CA ASP A 100 -31.25 -7.30 6.44
C ASP A 100 -30.03 -6.94 7.28
N ASN A 101 -28.85 -7.29 6.76
CA ASN A 101 -27.58 -6.94 7.39
C ASN A 101 -26.53 -6.59 6.33
N ILE A 102 -25.61 -5.70 6.70
CA ILE A 102 -24.44 -5.32 5.91
C ILE A 102 -23.18 -5.60 6.72
N TYR A 103 -22.40 -6.55 6.25
CA TYR A 103 -21.14 -6.94 6.87
C TYR A 103 -19.97 -6.42 6.03
N VAL A 104 -19.08 -5.67 6.64
CA VAL A 104 -17.80 -5.26 6.03
C VAL A 104 -16.68 -5.87 6.85
N LEU A 105 -16.16 -6.99 6.37
CA LEU A 105 -15.06 -7.72 7.00
C LEU A 105 -13.73 -7.12 6.52
N ASP A 106 -13.10 -6.35 7.39
CA ASP A 106 -11.79 -5.76 7.15
C ASP A 106 -10.69 -6.76 7.53
N LEU A 107 -10.00 -7.28 6.54
CA LEU A 107 -8.86 -8.18 6.66
C LEU A 107 -7.57 -7.52 6.15
N SER A 108 -7.58 -6.21 5.97
CA SER A 108 -6.38 -5.46 5.62
C SER A 108 -5.36 -5.51 6.76
N LYS A 109 -4.09 -5.48 6.40
CA LYS A 109 -3.00 -5.64 7.37
C LYS A 109 -1.83 -4.75 6.97
N GLY A 110 -1.23 -4.04 7.93
CA GLY A 110 -0.02 -3.27 7.68
C GLY A 110 1.07 -4.12 7.03
N ALA A 111 1.75 -3.53 6.05
CA ALA A 111 2.81 -4.17 5.26
C ALA A 111 2.40 -5.46 4.53
N ALA A 112 1.10 -5.72 4.31
CA ALA A 112 0.66 -6.85 3.50
C ALA A 112 1.07 -6.66 2.03
N ASN A 113 1.55 -7.73 1.42
CA ASN A 113 1.87 -7.82 0.00
C ASN A 113 0.83 -8.71 -0.72
N ASN A 114 1.01 -8.97 -2.01
CA ASN A 114 0.09 -9.79 -2.78
C ASN A 114 0.02 -11.24 -2.28
N TYR A 115 1.13 -11.78 -1.77
CA TYR A 115 1.13 -13.11 -1.15
C TYR A 115 0.28 -13.12 0.13
N ASP A 116 0.47 -12.14 1.02
CA ASP A 116 -0.32 -12.02 2.24
C ASP A 116 -1.81 -11.89 1.92
N ASN A 117 -2.17 -11.01 0.99
CA ASN A 117 -3.56 -10.82 0.56
C ASN A 117 -4.17 -12.09 -0.05
N ASN A 118 -3.40 -12.85 -0.85
CA ASN A 118 -3.83 -14.12 -1.41
C ASN A 118 -4.10 -15.15 -0.30
N GLN A 119 -3.18 -15.32 0.65
CA GLN A 119 -3.34 -16.28 1.75
C GLN A 119 -4.53 -15.90 2.65
N ILE A 120 -4.67 -14.62 3.01
CA ILE A 120 -5.79 -14.13 3.83
C ILE A 120 -7.11 -14.35 3.09
N TYR A 121 -7.18 -14.07 1.79
CA TYR A 121 -8.37 -14.30 0.98
C TYR A 121 -8.83 -15.76 1.07
N PHE A 122 -7.95 -16.72 0.73
CA PHE A 122 -8.29 -18.13 0.73
C PHE A 122 -8.60 -18.70 2.12
N GLN A 123 -8.01 -18.14 3.17
CA GLN A 123 -8.30 -18.50 4.55
C GLN A 123 -9.77 -18.19 4.95
N PHE A 124 -10.31 -17.07 4.46
CA PHE A 124 -11.59 -16.56 4.95
C PHE A 124 -12.74 -16.64 3.93
N VAL A 125 -12.46 -16.73 2.64
CA VAL A 125 -13.49 -16.66 1.58
C VAL A 125 -14.58 -17.73 1.72
N ASN A 126 -14.24 -18.96 2.09
CA ASN A 126 -15.19 -20.05 2.23
C ASN A 126 -16.15 -19.84 3.42
N LYS A 127 -15.66 -19.23 4.50
CA LYS A 127 -16.47 -18.97 5.70
C LYS A 127 -17.35 -17.73 5.52
N PHE A 128 -16.78 -16.68 4.96
CA PHE A 128 -17.47 -15.40 4.84
C PHE A 128 -18.38 -15.31 3.62
N LYS A 129 -18.02 -15.97 2.53
CA LYS A 129 -18.77 -16.00 1.25
C LYS A 129 -19.11 -14.58 0.77
N PRO A 130 -18.11 -13.73 0.47
CA PRO A 130 -18.34 -12.33 0.14
C PRO A 130 -19.13 -12.19 -1.16
N ASP A 131 -20.03 -11.22 -1.22
CA ASP A 131 -20.69 -10.75 -2.45
C ASP A 131 -19.78 -9.81 -3.23
N ILE A 132 -18.98 -9.02 -2.48
CA ILE A 132 -18.01 -8.08 -3.02
C ILE A 132 -16.68 -8.27 -2.30
N VAL A 133 -15.60 -8.35 -3.07
CA VAL A 133 -14.23 -8.32 -2.58
C VAL A 133 -13.58 -7.00 -3.00
N ILE A 134 -12.98 -6.29 -2.06
CA ILE A 134 -12.21 -5.07 -2.32
C ILE A 134 -10.76 -5.38 -2.01
N LEU A 135 -9.89 -5.22 -3.00
CA LEU A 135 -8.45 -5.39 -2.87
C LEU A 135 -7.76 -4.03 -3.02
N GLY A 136 -7.24 -3.52 -1.91
CA GLY A 136 -6.34 -2.38 -1.94
C GLY A 136 -4.97 -2.79 -2.46
N TYR A 137 -4.48 -2.05 -3.43
CA TYR A 137 -3.25 -2.33 -4.13
C TYR A 137 -2.34 -1.11 -4.13
N THR A 138 -1.11 -1.26 -3.67
CA THR A 138 -0.05 -0.25 -3.75
C THR A 138 1.10 -0.75 -4.60
N TYR A 139 2.00 0.14 -5.00
CA TYR A 139 3.17 -0.28 -5.78
C TYR A 139 4.10 -1.21 -5.00
N ASN A 140 4.08 -1.15 -3.66
CA ASN A 140 4.88 -2.03 -2.79
C ASN A 140 4.34 -3.45 -2.72
N ALA A 141 3.13 -3.71 -3.20
CA ALA A 141 2.46 -5.00 -3.08
C ALA A 141 3.21 -6.16 -3.79
N THR A 142 4.06 -5.84 -4.78
CA THR A 142 4.94 -6.83 -5.45
C THR A 142 6.12 -7.24 -4.58
N ARG A 143 6.53 -6.40 -3.63
CA ARG A 143 7.70 -6.64 -2.77
C ARG A 143 7.35 -7.63 -1.67
N GLY A 144 8.32 -8.41 -1.26
CA GLY A 144 8.12 -9.45 -0.25
C GLY A 144 7.55 -10.76 -0.79
N ASP A 145 6.93 -10.77 -1.95
CA ASP A 145 6.46 -12.00 -2.60
C ASP A 145 7.62 -12.97 -2.88
N LEU A 146 8.84 -12.44 -3.06
CA LEU A 146 10.05 -13.22 -3.26
C LEU A 146 10.56 -13.89 -1.98
N TYR A 147 10.36 -13.28 -0.81
CA TYR A 147 10.92 -13.77 0.44
C TYR A 147 10.13 -14.91 1.06
N LYS A 148 8.81 -14.92 0.91
CA LYS A 148 7.93 -15.91 1.57
C LYS A 148 7.79 -17.21 0.77
N LEU A 149 7.88 -17.17 -0.54
CA LEU A 149 7.85 -18.39 -1.37
C LEU A 149 9.17 -19.18 -1.32
N SER A 150 10.28 -18.53 -0.95
CA SER A 150 11.57 -19.23 -0.81
C SER A 150 11.59 -20.24 0.33
N SER A 151 10.66 -20.14 1.30
CA SER A 151 10.62 -21.04 2.46
C SER A 151 9.82 -22.33 2.27
N THR A 152 8.98 -22.44 1.21
CA THR A 152 8.07 -23.59 1.12
C THR A 152 8.02 -24.31 -0.24
N ILE A 153 8.32 -23.64 -1.36
CA ILE A 153 8.10 -24.26 -2.70
C ILE A 153 9.30 -24.15 -3.66
N VAL A 154 10.30 -23.29 -3.39
CA VAL A 154 11.33 -22.91 -4.38
C VAL A 154 12.66 -23.62 -4.18
N LEU A 155 12.79 -24.51 -3.21
CA LEU A 155 14.08 -25.20 -2.98
C LEU A 155 14.48 -26.16 -4.12
N ASP A 156 13.56 -26.61 -4.97
CA ASP A 156 13.90 -27.62 -6.00
C ASP A 156 13.98 -27.13 -7.45
N SER A 157 13.48 -25.92 -7.77
CA SER A 157 13.41 -25.49 -9.18
C SER A 157 14.28 -24.29 -9.58
N PHE A 158 14.84 -23.55 -8.63
CA PHE A 158 15.56 -22.30 -8.89
C PHE A 158 16.97 -22.23 -8.30
N SER A 159 17.58 -23.34 -7.94
CA SER A 159 18.95 -23.41 -7.43
C SER A 159 20.04 -22.90 -8.41
N ASN A 160 19.68 -22.56 -9.64
CA ASN A 160 20.59 -22.07 -10.67
C ASN A 160 20.41 -20.61 -11.10
N ILE A 161 19.55 -19.82 -10.44
CA ILE A 161 19.52 -18.37 -10.68
C ILE A 161 20.43 -17.69 -9.67
N ASN A 162 21.71 -17.58 -10.01
CA ASN A 162 22.65 -16.69 -9.36
C ASN A 162 22.15 -15.23 -9.55
N PHE A 163 21.40 -14.71 -8.58
CA PHE A 163 21.18 -13.28 -8.43
C PHE A 163 22.47 -12.61 -7.99
N THR A 164 23.44 -12.49 -8.87
CA THR A 164 24.44 -11.45 -8.77
C THR A 164 23.69 -10.13 -9.00
N LEU A 165 23.26 -9.52 -7.90
CA LEU A 165 22.98 -8.10 -7.86
C LEU A 165 24.25 -7.38 -8.29
N ASN A 166 24.41 -7.17 -9.60
CA ASN A 166 25.40 -6.26 -10.16
C ASN A 166 25.00 -4.84 -9.74
N ARG A 167 25.18 -4.54 -8.45
CA ARG A 167 25.30 -3.17 -7.98
C ARG A 167 26.56 -2.63 -8.63
N LYS A 168 26.44 -1.93 -9.75
CA LYS A 168 27.49 -1.01 -10.19
C LYS A 168 27.72 -0.07 -9.02
N LYS A 169 28.77 -0.29 -8.26
CA LYS A 169 29.22 0.59 -7.18
C LYS A 169 29.64 1.91 -7.81
N SER A 170 28.78 2.89 -7.82
CA SER A 170 29.03 4.21 -8.40
C SER A 170 29.88 5.11 -7.49
N LEU A 171 30.10 4.72 -6.23
CA LEU A 171 30.93 5.46 -5.26
C LEU A 171 31.85 4.50 -4.50
N PRO A 172 33.10 4.90 -4.17
CA PRO A 172 33.97 4.13 -3.32
C PRO A 172 33.28 3.78 -2.00
N GLN A 173 33.35 2.53 -1.58
CA GLN A 173 32.64 1.97 -0.42
C GLN A 173 32.89 2.77 0.89
N LYS A 174 34.05 3.41 1.01
CA LYS A 174 34.39 4.31 2.14
C LYS A 174 33.58 5.59 2.15
N ILE A 175 33.33 6.20 0.99
CA ILE A 175 32.50 7.44 0.89
C ILE A 175 31.05 7.09 1.18
N TYR A 176 30.56 5.97 0.68
CA TYR A 176 29.20 5.51 0.96
C TYR A 176 28.96 5.26 2.46
N SER A 177 29.93 4.65 3.16
CA SER A 177 29.80 4.41 4.61
C SER A 177 29.80 5.72 5.43
N VAL A 178 30.60 6.71 5.05
CA VAL A 178 30.63 8.02 5.73
C VAL A 178 29.32 8.76 5.55
N VAL A 179 28.80 8.78 4.31
CA VAL A 179 27.54 9.45 3.98
C VAL A 179 26.35 8.76 4.67
N TYR A 180 26.34 7.41 4.68
CA TYR A 180 25.25 6.63 5.29
C TYR A 180 25.25 6.69 6.83
N ASN A 181 26.41 6.90 7.44
CA ASN A 181 26.54 7.01 8.90
C ASN A 181 26.39 8.42 9.45
N SER A 182 26.32 9.43 8.58
CA SER A 182 26.06 10.81 8.97
C SER A 182 24.60 11.18 8.73
N SER A 183 23.85 11.43 9.80
CA SER A 183 22.45 11.86 9.71
C SER A 183 22.30 13.19 8.98
N VAL A 184 23.25 14.11 9.10
CA VAL A 184 23.27 15.39 8.36
C VAL A 184 23.40 15.18 6.87
N LEU A 185 24.38 14.36 6.44
CA LEU A 185 24.60 14.08 5.02
C LEU A 185 23.43 13.29 4.43
N HIS A 186 22.88 12.33 5.19
CA HIS A 186 21.70 11.59 4.79
C HIS A 186 20.48 12.53 4.63
N TYR A 187 20.24 13.42 5.59
CA TYR A 187 19.18 14.42 5.56
C TYR A 187 19.34 15.37 4.36
N MET A 188 20.55 15.86 4.09
CA MET A 188 20.83 16.72 2.94
C MET A 188 20.60 15.99 1.62
N LEU A 189 21.03 14.73 1.51
CA LEU A 189 20.81 13.92 0.32
C LEU A 189 19.32 13.59 0.14
N TYR A 190 18.61 13.27 1.20
CA TYR A 190 17.18 13.00 1.16
C TYR A 190 16.39 14.24 0.70
N ASN A 191 16.70 15.41 1.26
CA ASN A 191 16.01 16.62 0.85
C ASN A 191 16.40 17.09 -0.56
N SER A 192 17.68 16.94 -0.96
CA SER A 192 18.10 17.23 -2.33
C SER A 192 17.46 16.24 -3.32
N HIS A 193 17.33 14.98 -2.95
CA HIS A 193 16.61 13.97 -3.74
C HIS A 193 15.14 14.33 -3.95
N ASN A 194 14.43 14.72 -2.89
CA ASN A 194 13.04 15.16 -2.98
C ASN A 194 12.90 16.46 -3.80
N TYR A 195 13.86 17.37 -3.66
CA TYR A 195 13.91 18.60 -4.44
C TYR A 195 14.15 18.32 -5.93
N LEU A 196 15.09 17.43 -6.25
CA LEU A 196 15.35 17.01 -7.64
C LEU A 196 14.18 16.23 -8.24
N LYS A 197 13.48 15.42 -7.44
CA LYS A 197 12.21 14.78 -7.85
C LYS A 197 11.16 15.82 -8.22
N SER A 198 11.07 16.93 -7.48
CA SER A 198 10.12 18.01 -7.77
C SER A 198 10.36 18.67 -9.13
N PHE A 199 11.57 18.61 -9.66
CA PHE A 199 11.94 19.05 -11.01
C PHE A 199 11.82 17.95 -12.07
N GLY A 200 11.36 16.76 -11.71
CA GLY A 200 11.27 15.62 -12.63
C GLY A 200 12.62 14.95 -12.93
N LEU A 201 13.66 15.27 -12.16
CA LEU A 201 14.97 14.63 -12.24
C LEU A 201 14.96 13.37 -11.38
N ILE A 202 14.98 12.20 -12.01
CA ILE A 202 15.07 10.91 -11.33
C ILE A 202 16.54 10.64 -11.01
N ILE A 203 16.83 10.44 -9.72
CA ILE A 203 18.16 9.95 -9.31
C ILE A 203 18.12 8.41 -9.43
N PRO A 204 18.96 7.81 -10.26
CA PRO A 204 19.03 6.36 -10.40
C PRO A 204 19.28 5.67 -9.05
N ASN A 205 18.59 4.57 -8.79
CA ASN A 205 18.69 3.73 -7.57
C ASN A 205 17.98 4.29 -6.32
N SER A 206 16.98 5.16 -6.45
CA SER A 206 16.08 5.43 -5.34
C SER A 206 15.23 4.20 -5.03
N GLU A 207 14.73 4.09 -3.80
CA GLU A 207 13.79 3.00 -3.44
C GLU A 207 12.58 2.99 -4.36
N PHE A 208 12.12 4.17 -4.77
CA PHE A 208 11.00 4.34 -5.70
C PHE A 208 11.36 3.83 -7.12
N ASP A 209 12.59 4.06 -7.60
CA ASP A 209 13.02 3.54 -8.89
C ASP A 209 13.08 2.01 -8.89
N LEU A 210 13.45 1.41 -7.75
CA LEU A 210 13.39 -0.03 -7.59
C LEU A 210 11.94 -0.55 -7.64
N ILE A 211 10.99 0.17 -7.01
CA ILE A 211 9.56 -0.15 -7.09
C ILE A 211 9.07 -0.05 -8.54
N LEU A 212 9.40 1.04 -9.24
CA LEU A 212 9.01 1.20 -10.64
C LEU A 212 9.57 0.11 -11.54
N ASN A 213 10.81 -0.31 -11.27
CA ASN A 213 11.46 -1.39 -12.03
C ASN A 213 10.80 -2.76 -11.80
N ASP A 214 10.14 -2.97 -10.66
CA ASP A 214 9.40 -4.20 -10.39
C ASP A 214 8.24 -4.40 -11.39
N TYR A 215 7.70 -3.33 -11.98
CA TYR A 215 6.61 -3.36 -12.96
C TYR A 215 7.08 -3.44 -14.42
N THR A 216 8.25 -3.99 -14.67
CA THR A 216 8.66 -4.33 -16.03
C THR A 216 8.11 -5.71 -16.43
N LEU A 217 7.85 -5.91 -17.73
CA LEU A 217 7.12 -7.09 -18.23
C LEU A 217 7.72 -8.43 -17.83
N ASN A 218 9.06 -8.50 -17.72
CA ASN A 218 9.80 -9.74 -17.43
C ASN A 218 10.40 -9.76 -16.01
N ASN A 219 9.96 -8.86 -15.11
CA ASN A 219 10.48 -8.85 -13.76
C ASN A 219 9.77 -9.91 -12.90
N ALA A 220 10.57 -10.72 -12.19
CA ALA A 220 10.07 -11.82 -11.36
C ALA A 220 9.04 -11.37 -10.30
N PRO A 221 9.19 -10.23 -9.58
CA PRO A 221 8.18 -9.71 -8.68
C PRO A 221 6.82 -9.53 -9.35
N TRP A 222 6.79 -8.87 -10.52
CA TRP A 222 5.54 -8.65 -11.25
C TRP A 222 4.92 -9.94 -11.78
N ILE A 223 5.74 -10.85 -12.35
CA ILE A 223 5.24 -12.15 -12.84
C ILE A 223 4.56 -12.91 -11.72
N ARG A 224 5.17 -12.97 -10.55
CA ARG A 224 4.62 -13.64 -9.38
C ARG A 224 3.34 -12.97 -8.87
N SER A 225 3.35 -11.65 -8.76
CA SER A 225 2.16 -10.88 -8.37
C SER A 225 0.98 -11.17 -9.30
N LYS A 226 1.21 -11.25 -10.61
CA LYS A 226 0.16 -11.64 -11.56
C LYS A 226 -0.42 -13.02 -11.28
N LEU A 227 0.40 -14.00 -10.92
CA LEU A 227 -0.08 -15.35 -10.58
C LEU A 227 -1.00 -15.31 -9.36
N LEU A 228 -0.55 -14.69 -8.25
CA LEU A 228 -1.32 -14.58 -7.01
C LEU A 228 -2.63 -13.81 -7.21
N LEU A 229 -2.58 -12.72 -7.96
CA LEU A 229 -3.78 -11.94 -8.30
C LEU A 229 -4.72 -12.71 -9.22
N SER A 230 -4.20 -13.49 -10.17
CA SER A 230 -5.00 -14.32 -11.08
C SER A 230 -5.75 -15.42 -10.33
N GLU A 231 -5.16 -15.99 -9.26
CA GLU A 231 -5.84 -16.98 -8.40
C GLU A 231 -7.05 -16.36 -7.69
N ILE A 232 -6.87 -15.16 -7.09
CA ILE A 232 -7.99 -14.42 -6.47
C ILE A 232 -9.06 -14.11 -7.53
N ASN A 233 -8.66 -13.59 -8.69
CA ASN A 233 -9.57 -13.24 -9.78
C ASN A 233 -10.41 -14.43 -10.22
N ALA A 234 -9.76 -15.58 -10.45
CA ALA A 234 -10.44 -16.80 -10.90
C ALA A 234 -11.45 -17.32 -9.85
N ASP A 235 -11.07 -17.29 -8.56
CA ASP A 235 -11.96 -17.77 -7.50
C ASP A 235 -13.14 -16.81 -7.27
N VAL A 236 -12.94 -15.50 -7.33
CA VAL A 236 -14.01 -14.49 -7.24
C VAL A 236 -15.03 -14.67 -8.38
N ILE A 237 -14.55 -14.86 -9.60
CA ILE A 237 -15.40 -15.11 -10.78
C ILE A 237 -16.19 -16.42 -10.59
N LYS A 238 -15.51 -17.49 -10.19
CA LYS A 238 -16.14 -18.81 -9.92
C LYS A 238 -17.24 -18.73 -8.86
N ARG A 239 -17.11 -17.86 -7.86
CA ARG A 239 -18.09 -17.64 -6.79
C ARG A 239 -19.22 -16.71 -7.18
N ASN A 240 -19.19 -16.14 -8.38
CA ASN A 240 -20.11 -15.07 -8.80
C ASN A 240 -20.09 -13.86 -7.83
N SER A 241 -18.93 -13.61 -7.22
CA SER A 241 -18.65 -12.42 -6.42
C SER A 241 -18.12 -11.31 -7.32
N HIS A 242 -18.12 -10.06 -6.85
CA HIS A 242 -17.57 -8.93 -7.58
C HIS A 242 -16.26 -8.45 -6.97
N LEU A 243 -15.18 -8.38 -7.76
CA LEU A 243 -13.89 -7.86 -7.33
C LEU A 243 -13.73 -6.41 -7.75
N ILE A 244 -13.41 -5.56 -6.77
CA ILE A 244 -13.02 -4.17 -6.94
C ILE A 244 -11.57 -4.03 -6.52
N VAL A 245 -10.70 -3.64 -7.44
CA VAL A 245 -9.28 -3.38 -7.16
C VAL A 245 -9.07 -1.89 -7.06
N LEU A 246 -8.61 -1.43 -5.90
CA LEU A 246 -8.32 -0.04 -5.58
C LEU A 246 -6.82 0.18 -5.62
N LYS A 247 -6.28 0.66 -6.71
CA LYS A 247 -4.87 0.99 -6.80
C LYS A 247 -4.61 2.38 -6.23
N PHE A 248 -3.96 2.41 -5.07
CA PHE A 248 -3.55 3.65 -4.41
C PHE A 248 -2.26 4.20 -5.02
N PRO A 249 -2.16 5.52 -5.21
CA PRO A 249 -0.90 6.19 -5.54
C PRO A 249 -0.02 6.30 -4.29
N GLU A 250 1.27 6.59 -4.48
CA GLU A 250 2.09 7.16 -3.42
C GLU A 250 1.56 8.55 -3.10
N MET A 251 0.93 8.72 -1.92
CA MET A 251 0.13 9.91 -1.61
C MET A 251 0.93 11.20 -1.54
N ASN A 252 2.21 11.12 -1.16
CA ASN A 252 3.12 12.27 -1.18
C ASN A 252 3.51 12.72 -2.60
N LEU A 253 3.21 11.92 -3.62
CA LEU A 253 3.56 12.15 -5.02
C LEU A 253 2.35 12.40 -5.93
N ILE A 254 1.13 12.56 -5.39
CA ILE A 254 -0.09 12.75 -6.21
C ILE A 254 -0.05 14.01 -7.10
N GLY A 255 0.77 15.00 -6.74
CA GLY A 255 1.03 16.18 -7.58
C GLY A 255 1.90 15.91 -8.81
N TYR A 256 2.50 14.72 -8.93
CA TYR A 256 3.43 14.32 -9.99
C TYR A 256 2.97 13.06 -10.73
N PRO A 257 1.80 13.08 -11.36
CA PRO A 257 1.16 11.87 -11.92
C PRO A 257 1.98 11.16 -13.00
N LYS A 258 2.86 11.87 -13.69
CA LYS A 258 3.72 11.28 -14.73
C LYS A 258 4.66 10.19 -14.22
N ILE A 259 5.03 10.24 -12.94
CA ILE A 259 5.91 9.25 -12.31
C ILE A 259 5.24 7.86 -12.30
N PHE A 260 3.92 7.82 -12.19
CA PHE A 260 3.15 6.57 -12.10
C PHE A 260 2.77 5.99 -13.45
N TYR A 261 3.00 6.71 -14.55
CA TYR A 261 2.48 6.33 -15.87
C TYR A 261 2.83 4.90 -16.29
N GLN A 262 4.09 4.51 -16.14
CA GLN A 262 4.54 3.18 -16.58
C GLN A 262 3.97 2.05 -15.71
N PRO A 263 4.10 2.05 -14.37
CA PRO A 263 3.51 1.01 -13.53
C PRO A 263 1.98 0.99 -13.61
N ASP A 264 1.31 2.15 -13.70
CA ASP A 264 -0.13 2.21 -13.85
C ASP A 264 -0.60 1.55 -15.16
N LYS A 265 0.12 1.79 -16.25
CA LYS A 265 -0.16 1.15 -17.53
C LYS A 265 -0.03 -0.37 -17.45
N VAL A 266 1.03 -0.86 -16.80
CA VAL A 266 1.28 -2.30 -16.65
C VAL A 266 0.21 -2.96 -15.79
N ILE A 267 -0.15 -2.35 -14.65
CA ILE A 267 -1.18 -2.86 -13.74
C ILE A 267 -2.55 -2.84 -14.43
N LYS A 268 -2.91 -1.71 -15.05
CA LYS A 268 -4.17 -1.57 -15.79
C LYS A 268 -4.27 -2.61 -16.89
N SER A 269 -3.25 -2.76 -17.72
CA SER A 269 -3.21 -3.74 -18.82
C SER A 269 -3.41 -5.18 -18.33
N PHE A 270 -2.96 -5.51 -17.13
CA PHE A 270 -3.25 -6.81 -16.50
C PHE A 270 -4.75 -6.96 -16.21
N TYR A 271 -5.38 -5.96 -15.58
CA TYR A 271 -6.81 -6.04 -15.22
C TYR A 271 -7.74 -5.88 -16.41
N ASP A 272 -7.31 -5.26 -17.52
CA ASP A 272 -8.09 -5.17 -18.76
C ASP A 272 -8.40 -6.55 -19.37
N ASN A 273 -7.65 -7.61 -18.99
CA ASN A 273 -7.95 -8.99 -19.37
C ASN A 273 -9.09 -9.63 -18.54
N PHE A 274 -9.62 -8.93 -17.54
CA PHE A 274 -10.67 -9.44 -16.66
C PHE A 274 -11.87 -8.48 -16.63
N PRO A 275 -12.72 -8.47 -17.66
CA PRO A 275 -13.80 -7.48 -17.81
C PRO A 275 -14.86 -7.53 -16.70
N SER A 276 -14.93 -8.64 -15.93
CA SER A 276 -15.81 -8.78 -14.76
C SER A 276 -15.26 -8.11 -13.51
N ILE A 277 -14.01 -7.65 -13.52
CA ILE A 277 -13.33 -7.01 -12.40
C ILE A 277 -13.37 -5.50 -12.60
N THR A 278 -13.68 -4.78 -11.54
CA THR A 278 -13.61 -3.32 -11.54
C THR A 278 -12.24 -2.86 -11.05
N TYR A 279 -11.42 -2.34 -11.94
CA TYR A 279 -10.13 -1.71 -11.59
C TYR A 279 -10.29 -0.20 -11.48
N ILE A 280 -9.80 0.37 -10.39
CA ILE A 280 -9.86 1.80 -10.10
C ILE A 280 -8.44 2.30 -9.78
N ASN A 281 -7.97 3.27 -10.55
CA ASN A 281 -6.80 4.04 -10.17
C ASN A 281 -7.25 5.19 -9.26
N CYS A 282 -7.01 5.04 -7.95
CA CYS A 282 -7.41 6.05 -6.96
C CYS A 282 -6.72 7.41 -7.19
N LEU A 283 -5.61 7.48 -7.95
CA LEU A 283 -4.99 8.75 -8.34
C LEU A 283 -5.99 9.70 -9.00
N ASP A 284 -6.99 9.17 -9.73
CA ASP A 284 -8.02 9.97 -10.38
C ASP A 284 -8.88 10.77 -9.38
N TYR A 285 -9.06 10.28 -8.17
CA TYR A 285 -9.81 10.96 -7.10
C TYR A 285 -9.03 12.13 -6.49
N PHE A 286 -7.73 12.15 -6.67
CA PHE A 286 -6.82 13.16 -6.12
C PHE A 286 -6.35 14.18 -7.17
N LYS A 287 -6.82 14.13 -8.41
CA LYS A 287 -6.46 15.10 -9.45
C LYS A 287 -6.75 16.53 -9.00
N GLY A 288 -5.76 17.39 -9.14
CA GLY A 288 -5.85 18.80 -8.75
C GLY A 288 -5.85 19.08 -7.25
N LYS A 289 -5.61 18.05 -6.42
CA LYS A 289 -5.56 18.17 -4.97
C LYS A 289 -4.12 18.25 -4.47
N SER A 290 -3.91 18.93 -3.34
CA SER A 290 -2.60 18.97 -2.68
C SER A 290 -2.38 17.70 -1.87
N SER A 291 -1.17 17.09 -1.99
CA SER A 291 -0.80 15.93 -1.19
C SER A 291 -0.88 16.19 0.32
N ASN A 292 -0.51 17.41 0.76
CA ASN A 292 -0.51 17.78 2.17
C ASN A 292 -1.89 17.64 2.84
N ASP A 293 -2.99 17.74 2.07
CA ASP A 293 -4.34 17.63 2.61
C ASP A 293 -4.77 16.16 2.84
N TYR A 294 -4.02 15.20 2.26
CA TYR A 294 -4.41 13.79 2.18
C TYR A 294 -3.39 12.81 2.75
N ILE A 295 -2.27 13.29 3.28
CA ILE A 295 -1.25 12.49 3.98
C ILE A 295 -1.30 12.73 5.48
N LEU A 296 -0.78 11.76 6.25
CA LEU A 296 -0.70 11.89 7.71
C LEU A 296 0.20 13.04 8.13
N SER A 297 1.35 13.18 7.48
CA SER A 297 2.29 14.28 7.70
C SER A 297 3.26 14.39 6.52
N LYS A 298 4.04 15.48 6.49
CA LYS A 298 5.11 15.64 5.49
C LYS A 298 6.20 14.56 5.55
N TYR A 299 6.24 13.78 6.63
CA TYR A 299 7.20 12.69 6.85
C TYR A 299 6.59 11.30 6.69
N ASP A 300 5.26 11.24 6.63
CA ASP A 300 4.51 9.99 6.50
C ASP A 300 3.48 10.13 5.38
N GLY A 301 3.79 9.50 4.25
CA GLY A 301 2.97 9.51 3.03
C GLY A 301 1.75 8.60 3.07
N HIS A 302 1.40 7.98 4.21
CA HIS A 302 0.17 7.22 4.31
C HIS A 302 -1.07 8.11 4.17
N PRO A 303 -2.18 7.57 3.62
CA PRO A 303 -3.44 8.28 3.53
C PRO A 303 -3.98 8.67 4.91
N ASN A 304 -4.40 9.92 5.07
CA ASN A 304 -5.09 10.37 6.26
C ASN A 304 -6.61 10.12 6.19
N GLU A 305 -7.35 10.51 7.22
CA GLU A 305 -8.81 10.31 7.32
C GLU A 305 -9.58 10.89 6.12
N ARG A 306 -9.14 12.05 5.60
CA ARG A 306 -9.79 12.70 4.44
C ARG A 306 -9.59 11.87 3.16
N ALA A 307 -8.40 11.29 2.99
CA ALA A 307 -8.14 10.39 1.87
C ALA A 307 -9.02 9.14 1.95
N HIS A 308 -9.10 8.51 3.12
CA HIS A 308 -9.96 7.35 3.34
C HIS A 308 -11.44 7.66 3.08
N GLN A 309 -11.92 8.81 3.56
CA GLN A 309 -13.30 9.26 3.33
C GLN A 309 -13.59 9.48 1.84
N LEU A 310 -12.68 10.15 1.13
CA LEU A 310 -12.83 10.41 -0.31
C LEU A 310 -12.92 9.12 -1.11
N VAL A 311 -12.02 8.17 -0.85
CA VAL A 311 -12.01 6.89 -1.54
C VAL A 311 -13.24 6.06 -1.17
N ALA A 312 -13.63 6.01 0.10
CA ALA A 312 -14.82 5.28 0.56
C ALA A 312 -16.10 5.78 -0.11
N LEU A 313 -16.27 7.11 -0.24
CA LEU A 313 -17.43 7.71 -0.91
C LEU A 313 -17.50 7.32 -2.40
N ASN A 314 -16.36 7.36 -3.10
CA ASN A 314 -16.33 7.01 -4.52
C ASN A 314 -16.60 5.50 -4.74
N VAL A 315 -16.04 4.65 -3.89
CA VAL A 315 -16.27 3.19 -3.92
C VAL A 315 -17.73 2.87 -3.57
N PHE A 316 -18.30 3.53 -2.57
CA PHE A 316 -19.72 3.42 -2.24
C PHE A 316 -20.63 3.71 -3.44
N ASN A 317 -20.39 4.82 -4.16
CA ASN A 317 -21.14 5.17 -5.35
C ASN A 317 -21.04 4.12 -6.46
N LEU A 318 -19.88 3.49 -6.59
CA LEU A 318 -19.66 2.40 -7.55
C LEU A 318 -20.41 1.13 -7.13
N ILE A 319 -20.32 0.73 -5.87
CA ILE A 319 -21.04 -0.42 -5.33
C ILE A 319 -22.54 -0.24 -5.53
N ASN A 320 -23.10 0.93 -5.20
CA ASN A 320 -24.53 1.18 -5.39
C ASN A 320 -24.98 1.07 -6.85
N ARG A 321 -24.17 1.52 -7.80
CA ARG A 321 -24.46 1.32 -9.23
C ARG A 321 -24.44 -0.15 -9.60
N TYR A 322 -23.45 -0.91 -9.14
CA TYR A 322 -23.37 -2.35 -9.36
C TYR A 322 -24.58 -3.10 -8.78
N LEU A 323 -24.97 -2.80 -7.54
CA LEU A 323 -26.10 -3.44 -6.88
C LEU A 323 -27.43 -3.14 -7.58
N LYS A 324 -27.65 -1.92 -8.06
CA LYS A 324 -28.85 -1.55 -8.85
C LYS A 324 -28.94 -2.35 -10.15
N VAL A 325 -27.84 -2.50 -10.88
CA VAL A 325 -27.80 -3.30 -12.11
C VAL A 325 -28.03 -4.77 -11.83
N LYS A 326 -27.53 -5.30 -10.71
CA LYS A 326 -27.71 -6.70 -10.29
C LYS A 326 -29.16 -7.00 -9.90
N SER A 327 -29.86 -6.06 -9.25
CA SER A 327 -31.26 -6.20 -8.83
C SER A 327 -32.27 -6.05 -9.99
N SER A 328 -31.84 -5.48 -11.11
CA SER A 328 -32.70 -5.32 -12.31
C SER A 328 -32.63 -6.49 -13.29
N LYS A 329 -31.75 -7.44 -13.05
CA LYS A 329 -31.64 -8.71 -13.79
C LYS A 329 -32.31 -9.86 -13.04
#